data_280f56f2cffd711f4f599c5f001d112a
#
_entry.id   280f56f2cffd711f4f599c5f001d112a
#
_cell.length_a   1.000
_cell.length_b   1.000
_cell.length_c   1.000
_cell.angle_alpha   90.00
_cell.angle_beta   90.00
_cell.angle_gamma   90.00
#
_symmetry.space_group_name_H-M   'P 1'
#
loop_
_entity.id
_entity.type
_entity.pdbx_description
1 polymer ?
#
loop_
_entity_poly.entity_id
_entity_poly.type
_entity_poly.pdbx_seq_one_letter_code
_entity_poly.pdbx_strand_id
1 'polypeptide(L)'
;MTHKERFIKALRREPLTGLVPHFELVFYLTMEAFQKVHPIHRRFDQWNQMSKDEQELQLYDMASVYIETARRYNNSAIFVHSDFGNYNFTASLLQKIRDISGDEYFIMLHGDPSFPIPDGNRMMEFSRQLFEEKEILH
;
A
#
# COMPACT_ATOMS: atom_id res chain seq x y z
N MET A 1 -22.45 11.13 3.10
CA MET A 1 -21.36 10.55 3.92
C MET A 1 -20.48 9.71 3.01
N THR A 2 -19.18 10.07 2.89
CA THR A 2 -18.20 9.37 2.06
C THR A 2 -17.80 8.02 2.66
N HIS A 3 -17.17 7.16 1.88
CA HIS A 3 -16.59 5.90 2.37
C HIS A 3 -15.57 6.14 3.49
N LYS A 4 -14.75 7.18 3.34
CA LYS A 4 -13.78 7.62 4.36
C LYS A 4 -14.45 8.00 5.67
N GLU A 5 -15.49 8.83 5.62
CA GLU A 5 -16.23 9.26 6.83
C GLU A 5 -16.85 8.08 7.57
N ARG A 6 -17.44 7.13 6.83
CA ARG A 6 -17.98 5.89 7.39
C ARG A 6 -16.89 5.08 8.10
N PHE A 7 -15.71 4.93 7.45
CA PHE A 7 -14.59 4.19 7.99
C PHE A 7 -14.08 4.84 9.30
N ILE A 8 -13.93 6.17 9.32
CA ILE A 8 -13.50 6.92 10.50
C ILE A 8 -14.50 6.75 11.65
N LYS A 9 -15.81 6.81 11.37
CA LYS A 9 -16.84 6.55 12.38
C LYS A 9 -16.73 5.16 12.97
N ALA A 10 -16.50 4.13 12.15
CA ALA A 10 -16.29 2.77 12.63
C ALA A 10 -15.06 2.67 13.54
N LEU A 11 -13.93 3.29 13.17
CA LEU A 11 -12.75 3.33 14.02
C LEU A 11 -12.99 4.03 15.36
N ARG A 12 -13.84 5.03 15.39
CA ARG A 12 -14.26 5.74 16.61
C ARG A 12 -15.35 5.02 17.41
N ARG A 13 -15.83 3.87 16.91
CA ARG A 13 -16.95 3.13 17.51
C ARG A 13 -18.25 3.94 17.58
N GLU A 14 -18.42 4.86 16.66
CA GLU A 14 -19.66 5.62 16.53
C GLU A 14 -20.75 4.78 15.85
N PRO A 15 -22.03 5.00 16.18
CA PRO A 15 -23.13 4.28 15.55
C PRO A 15 -23.14 4.49 14.03
N LEU A 16 -23.31 3.39 13.31
CA LEU A 16 -23.42 3.37 11.85
C LEU A 16 -24.68 2.64 11.43
N THR A 17 -25.31 3.12 10.38
CA THR A 17 -26.42 2.44 9.71
C THR A 17 -25.96 1.85 8.38
N GLY A 18 -26.54 0.71 7.98
CA GLY A 18 -26.23 0.05 6.72
C GLY A 18 -25.03 -0.90 6.81
N LEU A 19 -24.31 -1.05 5.70
CA LEU A 19 -23.19 -1.98 5.60
C LEU A 19 -22.02 -1.57 6.49
N VAL A 20 -21.38 -2.57 7.11
CA VAL A 20 -20.14 -2.37 7.87
C VAL A 20 -19.04 -1.91 6.94
N PRO A 21 -18.31 -0.83 7.25
CA PRO A 21 -17.16 -0.43 6.47
C PRO A 21 -16.09 -1.53 6.45
N HIS A 22 -15.55 -1.80 5.28
CA HIS A 22 -14.53 -2.82 5.10
C HIS A 22 -13.45 -2.36 4.12
N PHE A 23 -12.38 -3.10 4.07
CA PHE A 23 -11.30 -2.97 3.08
C PHE A 23 -10.65 -4.32 2.83
N GLU A 24 -9.99 -4.45 1.70
CA GLU A 24 -9.19 -5.62 1.38
C GLU A 24 -7.72 -5.36 1.69
N LEU A 25 -7.09 -6.26 2.45
CA LEU A 25 -5.65 -6.24 2.66
C LEU A 25 -4.91 -6.57 1.36
N VAL A 26 -5.43 -7.54 0.65
CA VAL A 26 -4.82 -8.09 -0.56
C VAL A 26 -5.91 -8.47 -1.55
N PHE A 27 -5.86 -7.88 -2.75
CA PHE A 27 -6.66 -8.30 -3.87
C PHE A 27 -5.78 -8.43 -5.12
N TYR A 28 -5.32 -9.64 -5.42
CA TYR A 28 -4.39 -9.90 -6.51
C TYR A 28 -5.05 -10.29 -7.83
N LEU A 29 -6.35 -10.57 -7.82
CA LEU A 29 -7.10 -10.94 -9.03
C LEU A 29 -7.41 -9.73 -9.94
N THR A 30 -6.48 -8.78 -10.00
CA THR A 30 -6.64 -7.54 -10.77
C THR A 30 -6.55 -7.77 -12.28
N MET A 31 -5.79 -8.80 -12.71
CA MET A 31 -5.76 -9.20 -14.12
C MET A 31 -7.11 -9.72 -14.59
N GLU A 32 -7.75 -10.58 -13.80
CA GLU A 32 -9.06 -11.14 -14.10
C GLU A 32 -10.17 -10.10 -14.03
N ALA A 33 -10.09 -9.21 -13.05
CA ALA A 33 -11.13 -8.21 -12.81
C ALA A 33 -11.03 -6.99 -13.74
N PHE A 34 -9.80 -6.52 -14.03
CA PHE A 34 -9.55 -5.24 -14.69
C PHE A 34 -8.57 -5.34 -15.86
N GLN A 35 -8.01 -6.50 -16.14
CA GLN A 35 -6.94 -6.73 -17.13
C GLN A 35 -5.67 -5.91 -16.83
N LYS A 36 -5.40 -5.69 -15.55
CA LYS A 36 -4.23 -4.93 -15.06
C LYS A 36 -3.45 -5.73 -14.04
N VAL A 37 -2.13 -5.72 -14.16
CA VAL A 37 -1.23 -6.33 -13.17
C VAL A 37 -1.31 -5.53 -11.87
N HIS A 38 -1.48 -6.23 -10.74
CA HIS A 38 -1.45 -5.58 -9.44
C HIS A 38 -0.10 -4.88 -9.20
N PRO A 39 -0.09 -3.66 -8.66
CA PRO A 39 1.15 -2.88 -8.49
C PRO A 39 2.29 -3.62 -7.81
N ILE A 40 2.01 -4.42 -6.79
CA ILE A 40 3.03 -5.18 -6.05
C ILE A 40 3.77 -6.22 -6.91
N HIS A 41 3.17 -6.67 -8.01
CA HIS A 41 3.78 -7.63 -8.93
C HIS A 41 4.50 -6.96 -10.10
N ARG A 42 4.53 -5.65 -10.15
CA ARG A 42 5.26 -4.91 -11.18
C ARG A 42 6.73 -4.80 -10.79
N ARG A 43 7.60 -5.00 -11.77
CA ARG A 43 9.04 -4.81 -11.58
C ARG A 43 9.39 -3.35 -11.73
N PHE A 44 10.12 -2.81 -10.76
CA PHE A 44 10.57 -1.42 -10.74
C PHE A 44 12.06 -1.24 -11.06
N ASP A 45 12.74 -2.31 -11.49
CA ASP A 45 14.16 -2.29 -11.86
C ASP A 45 14.47 -1.23 -12.93
N GLN A 46 13.51 -0.95 -13.79
CA GLN A 46 13.63 0.03 -14.87
C GLN A 46 13.06 1.42 -14.52
N TRP A 47 12.62 1.63 -13.29
CA TRP A 47 11.99 2.90 -12.89
C TRP A 47 12.88 4.11 -13.19
N ASN A 48 14.16 4.02 -12.86
CA ASN A 48 15.11 5.11 -13.08
C ASN A 48 15.50 5.32 -14.56
N GLN A 49 15.12 4.38 -15.44
CA GLN A 49 15.31 4.49 -16.88
C GLN A 49 14.11 5.13 -17.59
N MET A 50 12.97 5.20 -16.90
CA MET A 50 11.76 5.81 -17.44
C MET A 50 11.89 7.34 -17.44
N SER A 51 11.34 7.97 -18.47
CA SER A 51 11.13 9.41 -18.46
C SER A 51 10.13 9.81 -17.37
N LYS A 52 10.09 11.09 -17.03
CA LYS A 52 9.10 11.60 -16.05
C LYS A 52 7.66 11.33 -16.47
N ASP A 53 7.38 11.46 -17.75
CA ASP A 53 6.04 11.23 -18.29
C ASP A 53 5.65 9.74 -18.19
N GLU A 54 6.59 8.83 -18.46
CA GLU A 54 6.37 7.40 -18.27
C GLU A 54 6.17 7.05 -16.80
N GLN A 55 6.94 7.64 -15.90
CA GLN A 55 6.76 7.46 -14.45
C GLN A 55 5.38 7.95 -13.99
N GLU A 56 4.92 9.10 -14.47
CA GLU A 56 3.60 9.63 -14.18
C GLU A 56 2.47 8.73 -14.69
N LEU A 57 2.58 8.24 -15.91
CA LEU A 57 1.62 7.29 -16.48
C LEU A 57 1.56 6.00 -15.66
N GLN A 58 2.71 5.50 -15.23
CA GLN A 58 2.79 4.30 -14.41
C GLN A 58 2.16 4.52 -13.03
N LEU A 59 2.45 5.64 -12.38
CA LEU A 59 1.81 6.01 -11.11
C LEU A 59 0.30 6.13 -11.24
N TYR A 60 -0.16 6.76 -12.31
CA TYR A 60 -1.59 6.90 -12.58
C TYR A 60 -2.26 5.53 -12.76
N ASP A 61 -1.66 4.65 -13.57
CA ASP A 61 -2.21 3.31 -13.81
C ASP A 61 -2.22 2.48 -12.52
N MET A 62 -1.17 2.53 -11.72
CA MET A 62 -1.11 1.82 -10.43
C MET A 62 -2.14 2.35 -9.44
N ALA A 63 -2.28 3.67 -9.32
CA ALA A 63 -3.30 4.29 -8.49
C ALA A 63 -4.71 3.87 -8.92
N SER A 64 -4.94 3.79 -10.24
CA SER A 64 -6.23 3.39 -10.80
C SER A 64 -6.62 1.97 -10.40
N VAL A 65 -5.66 1.04 -10.30
CA VAL A 65 -5.92 -0.34 -9.86
C VAL A 65 -6.49 -0.37 -8.43
N TYR A 66 -5.88 0.37 -7.52
CA TYR A 66 -6.38 0.47 -6.15
C TYR A 66 -7.77 1.10 -6.06
N ILE A 67 -7.99 2.18 -6.81
CA ILE A 67 -9.27 2.90 -6.81
C ILE A 67 -10.37 2.06 -7.46
N GLU A 68 -10.09 1.41 -8.59
CA GLU A 68 -11.04 0.52 -9.27
C GLU A 68 -11.44 -0.67 -8.39
N THR A 69 -10.47 -1.24 -7.66
CA THR A 69 -10.74 -2.30 -6.69
C THR A 69 -11.67 -1.80 -5.58
N ALA A 70 -11.34 -0.66 -4.97
CA ALA A 70 -12.16 -0.09 -3.91
C ALA A 70 -13.58 0.22 -4.39
N ARG A 71 -13.72 0.78 -5.59
CA ARG A 71 -15.01 1.10 -6.18
C ARG A 71 -15.84 -0.16 -6.48
N ARG A 72 -15.23 -1.17 -7.11
CA ARG A 72 -15.93 -2.39 -7.52
C ARG A 72 -16.43 -3.20 -6.34
N TYR A 73 -15.66 -3.25 -5.27
CA TYR A 73 -15.99 -4.05 -4.09
C TYR A 73 -16.54 -3.21 -2.93
N ASN A 74 -16.86 -1.94 -3.20
CA ASN A 74 -17.45 -1.02 -2.22
C ASN A 74 -16.61 -0.88 -0.93
N ASN A 75 -15.29 -0.91 -1.07
CA ASN A 75 -14.36 -0.74 0.04
C ASN A 75 -14.47 0.68 0.63
N SER A 76 -14.28 0.79 1.92
CA SER A 76 -14.29 2.08 2.62
C SER A 76 -12.89 2.67 2.80
N ALA A 77 -11.87 1.85 2.64
CA ALA A 77 -10.48 2.25 2.69
C ALA A 77 -9.66 1.56 1.58
N ILE A 78 -8.56 2.18 1.21
CA ILE A 78 -7.55 1.65 0.30
C ILE A 78 -6.30 1.34 1.11
N PHE A 79 -5.86 0.09 1.06
CA PHE A 79 -4.66 -0.39 1.73
C PHE A 79 -3.54 -0.58 0.71
N VAL A 80 -2.46 0.20 0.85
CA VAL A 80 -1.33 0.20 -0.07
C VAL A 80 -0.15 -0.52 0.58
N HIS A 81 0.47 -1.43 -0.17
CA HIS A 81 1.66 -2.13 0.28
C HIS A 81 2.91 -1.27 0.07
N SER A 82 3.86 -1.37 1.00
CA SER A 82 5.11 -0.61 0.99
C SER A 82 6.29 -1.32 0.31
N ASP A 83 6.06 -2.51 -0.25
CA ASP A 83 7.11 -3.43 -0.75
C ASP A 83 7.82 -2.96 -2.04
N PHE A 84 7.73 -1.68 -2.33
CA PHE A 84 8.37 -1.10 -3.53
C PHE A 84 9.85 -0.78 -3.33
N GLY A 85 10.41 -1.01 -2.13
CA GLY A 85 11.82 -0.75 -1.83
C GLY A 85 12.25 0.73 -1.94
N ASN A 86 11.30 1.63 -2.21
CA ASN A 86 11.55 3.06 -2.41
C ASN A 86 10.44 3.88 -1.75
N TYR A 87 10.78 4.54 -0.64
CA TYR A 87 9.83 5.37 0.11
C TYR A 87 9.29 6.56 -0.69
N ASN A 88 10.12 7.19 -1.52
CA ASN A 88 9.68 8.32 -2.35
C ASN A 88 8.64 7.87 -3.38
N PHE A 89 8.84 6.71 -3.96
CA PHE A 89 7.87 6.11 -4.88
C PHE A 89 6.54 5.82 -4.18
N THR A 90 6.60 5.20 -3.00
CA THR A 90 5.40 4.89 -2.21
C THR A 90 4.64 6.17 -1.85
N ALA A 91 5.33 7.22 -1.43
CA ALA A 91 4.72 8.52 -1.14
C ALA A 91 4.05 9.12 -2.37
N SER A 92 4.71 9.05 -3.53
CA SER A 92 4.14 9.52 -4.80
C SER A 92 2.89 8.74 -5.21
N LEU A 93 2.88 7.42 -4.99
CA LEU A 93 1.72 6.58 -5.25
C LEU A 93 0.54 6.95 -4.34
N LEU A 94 0.78 7.11 -3.03
CA LEU A 94 -0.25 7.53 -2.08
C LEU A 94 -0.84 8.89 -2.46
N GLN A 95 0.02 9.85 -2.83
CA GLN A 95 -0.40 11.16 -3.30
C GLN A 95 -1.24 11.03 -4.57
N LYS A 96 -0.83 10.22 -5.54
CA LYS A 96 -1.57 9.99 -6.78
C LYS A 96 -2.95 9.38 -6.52
N ILE A 97 -3.05 8.42 -5.61
CA ILE A 97 -4.35 7.86 -5.20
C ILE A 97 -5.23 8.97 -4.61
N ARG A 98 -4.66 9.82 -3.76
CA ARG A 98 -5.39 10.96 -3.16
C ARG A 98 -5.85 11.96 -4.20
N ASP A 99 -4.99 12.32 -5.15
CA ASP A 99 -5.29 13.28 -6.21
C ASP A 99 -6.45 12.82 -7.11
N ILE A 100 -6.51 11.52 -7.40
CA ILE A 100 -7.55 10.93 -8.26
C ILE A 100 -8.84 10.70 -7.49
N SER A 101 -8.78 10.14 -6.29
CA SER A 101 -9.96 9.75 -5.51
C SER A 101 -10.50 10.88 -4.61
N GLY A 102 -9.77 11.99 -4.49
CA GLY A 102 -10.16 13.06 -3.58
C GLY A 102 -10.27 12.56 -2.13
N ASP A 103 -11.34 12.89 -1.47
CA ASP A 103 -11.60 12.54 -0.08
C ASP A 103 -12.58 11.35 0.08
N GLU A 104 -12.73 10.55 -0.98
CA GLU A 104 -13.69 9.44 -1.01
C GLU A 104 -13.29 8.30 -0.07
N TYR A 105 -12.00 7.92 -0.05
CA TYR A 105 -11.51 6.75 0.68
C TYR A 105 -10.54 7.11 1.80
N PHE A 106 -10.54 6.31 2.86
CA PHE A 106 -9.48 6.31 3.85
C PHE A 106 -8.26 5.57 3.27
N ILE A 107 -7.10 6.22 3.18
CA ILE A 107 -5.89 5.62 2.60
C ILE A 107 -4.98 5.17 3.73
N MET A 108 -4.54 3.93 3.67
CA MET A 108 -3.64 3.30 4.62
C MET A 108 -2.40 2.78 3.92
N LEU A 109 -1.28 2.85 4.61
CA LEU A 109 -0.02 2.24 4.19
C LEU A 109 0.27 1.02 5.07
N HIS A 110 0.65 -0.08 4.45
CA HIS A 110 1.17 -1.24 5.17
C HIS A 110 2.53 -0.91 5.77
N GLY A 111 2.61 -0.93 7.09
CA GLY A 111 3.86 -0.91 7.82
C GLY A 111 4.12 -2.30 8.40
N ASP A 112 5.24 -2.90 8.03
CA ASP A 112 5.69 -4.16 8.60
C ASP A 112 6.91 -3.88 9.48
N PRO A 113 6.75 -3.90 10.82
CA PRO A 113 7.86 -3.71 11.75
C PRO A 113 8.70 -4.98 11.92
N SER A 114 8.41 -6.05 11.19
CA SER A 114 9.17 -7.28 11.31
C SER A 114 10.56 -7.12 10.71
N PHE A 115 11.55 -7.62 11.45
CA PHE A 115 12.90 -7.76 10.93
C PHE A 115 13.01 -9.07 10.14
N PRO A 116 13.62 -9.05 8.96
CA PRO A 116 14.00 -10.28 8.29
C PRO A 116 15.01 -11.01 9.15
N ILE A 117 14.60 -12.11 9.77
CA ILE A 117 15.53 -12.96 10.52
C ILE A 117 16.43 -13.64 9.51
N PRO A 118 17.75 -13.39 9.54
CA PRO A 118 18.65 -14.06 8.62
C PRO A 118 18.73 -15.54 8.95
N ASP A 119 18.74 -16.36 7.92
CA ASP A 119 18.89 -17.80 8.02
C ASP A 119 20.38 -18.23 7.95
N GLY A 120 20.64 -19.46 8.37
CA GLY A 120 21.94 -20.11 8.25
C GLY A 120 23.09 -19.37 8.92
N ASN A 121 24.19 -19.23 8.18
CA ASN A 121 25.45 -18.71 8.72
C ASN A 121 25.41 -17.24 9.18
N ARG A 122 24.41 -16.48 8.74
CA ARG A 122 24.25 -15.08 9.15
C ARG A 122 23.51 -14.91 10.48
N MET A 123 22.93 -15.98 11.02
CA MET A 123 22.21 -15.93 12.30
C MET A 123 23.13 -15.55 13.46
N MET A 124 24.35 -16.06 13.50
CA MET A 124 25.33 -15.73 14.55
C MET A 124 25.75 -14.27 14.49
N GLU A 125 26.03 -13.76 13.29
CA GLU A 125 26.39 -12.36 13.10
C GLU A 125 25.22 -11.43 13.44
N PHE A 126 24.01 -11.76 13.04
CA PHE A 126 22.82 -11.02 13.40
C PHE A 126 22.59 -11.01 14.91
N SER A 127 22.76 -12.16 15.58
CA SER A 127 22.65 -12.24 17.03
C SER A 127 23.71 -11.36 17.73
N ARG A 128 24.95 -11.38 17.23
CA ARG A 128 26.01 -10.51 17.74
C ARG A 128 25.65 -9.04 17.58
N GLN A 129 25.16 -8.62 16.42
CA GLN A 129 24.73 -7.25 16.14
C GLN A 129 23.59 -6.80 17.06
N LEU A 130 22.62 -7.66 17.34
CA LEU A 130 21.52 -7.34 18.26
C LEU A 130 22.01 -7.03 19.69
N PHE A 131 23.11 -7.67 20.14
CA PHE A 131 23.66 -7.46 21.48
C PHE A 131 24.69 -6.33 21.56
N GLU A 132 25.48 -6.14 20.51
CA GLU A 132 26.59 -5.18 20.48
C GLU A 132 26.21 -3.81 19.92
N GLU A 133 25.31 -3.77 18.94
CA GLU A 133 24.93 -2.57 18.21
C GLU A 133 23.45 -2.21 18.46
N LYS A 134 23.17 -1.72 19.67
CA LYS A 134 21.80 -1.31 20.04
C LYS A 134 21.19 -0.22 19.16
N GLU A 135 22.01 0.48 18.38
CA GLU A 135 21.59 1.60 17.51
C GLU A 135 20.96 1.13 16.18
N ILE A 136 21.07 -0.15 15.82
CA ILE A 136 20.49 -0.70 14.59
C ILE A 136 18.96 -0.90 14.70
N LEU A 137 18.43 -0.85 15.93
CA LEU A 137 17.01 -1.13 16.22
C LEU A 137 16.14 0.12 16.38
N HIS A 138 16.69 1.30 16.05
CA HIS A 138 15.96 2.58 16.15
C HIS A 138 15.77 3.26 14.81
#